data_8fb6e3f85290fb27039b8ad0c20cc133
#
_entry.id   8fb6e3f85290fb27039b8ad0c20cc133
#
_cell.length_a   1.000
_cell.length_b   1.000
_cell.length_c   1.000
_cell.angle_alpha   90.00
_cell.angle_beta   90.00
_cell.angle_gamma   90.00
#
_symmetry.space_group_name_H-M   'P 1'
#
loop_
_entity.id
_entity.type
_entity.pdbx_description
1 polymer ?
#
loop_
_entity_poly.entity_id
_entity_poly.type
_entity_poly.pdbx_seq_one_letter_code
_entity_poly.pdbx_strand_id
1 'polypeptide(L)'
;LGKIRKEHRDVFRDGEYIEVYHDDTFLFYARANRKKRIYVYENNGSKRQQIALNGVFTDLITGKTLSEQLTVEPYSYGIFLKE
;
A
#
# COMPACT_ATOMS: atom_id res chain seq x y z
N LEU A 1 4.80 7.73 8.98
CA LEU A 1 3.82 7.91 7.89
C LEU A 1 3.74 9.36 7.42
N GLY A 2 3.80 10.32 8.31
CA GLY A 2 3.76 11.73 7.94
C GLY A 2 4.86 12.13 6.97
N LYS A 3 6.05 11.60 7.15
CA LYS A 3 7.19 11.87 6.27
C LYS A 3 6.93 11.31 4.86
N ILE A 4 6.40 10.10 4.77
CA ILE A 4 6.09 9.47 3.48
C ILE A 4 5.01 10.25 2.76
N ARG A 5 3.97 10.68 3.45
CA ARG A 5 2.90 11.50 2.86
C ARG A 5 3.43 12.84 2.36
N LYS A 6 4.37 13.44 3.08
CA LYS A 6 4.99 14.69 2.69
C LYS A 6 5.83 14.54 1.42
N GLU A 7 6.60 13.45 1.30
CA GLU A 7 7.41 13.17 0.12
C GLU A 7 6.55 12.86 -1.12
N HIS A 8 5.37 12.28 -0.92
CA HIS A 8 4.46 11.89 -1.99
C HIS A 8 3.15 12.68 -1.98
N ARG A 9 3.23 13.96 -1.57
CA ARG A 9 2.07 14.83 -1.43
C ARG A 9 1.21 14.90 -2.69
N ASP A 10 1.85 14.92 -3.84
CA ASP A 10 1.15 15.00 -5.12
C ASP A 10 0.18 13.82 -5.32
N VAL A 11 0.57 12.63 -4.89
CA VAL A 11 -0.29 11.44 -4.99
C VAL A 11 -1.39 11.46 -3.93
N PHE A 12 -1.04 11.75 -2.68
CA PHE A 12 -2.00 11.69 -1.58
C PHE A 12 -3.00 12.84 -1.60
N ARG A 13 -2.59 14.00 -2.10
CA ARG A 13 -3.45 15.18 -2.16
C ARG A 13 -4.31 15.20 -3.41
N ASP A 14 -3.71 15.00 -4.57
CA ASP A 14 -4.34 15.22 -5.87
C ASP A 14 -4.57 13.93 -6.64
N GLY A 15 -4.09 12.80 -6.13
CA GLY A 15 -4.22 11.51 -6.78
C GLY A 15 -5.61 10.94 -6.63
N GLU A 16 -5.98 10.06 -7.59
CA GLU A 16 -7.23 9.33 -7.55
C GLU A 16 -7.19 8.28 -6.43
N TYR A 17 -8.31 8.15 -5.71
CA TYR A 17 -8.48 7.10 -4.72
C TYR A 17 -9.06 5.86 -5.39
N ILE A 18 -8.40 4.72 -5.21
CA ILE A 18 -8.83 3.44 -5.76
C ILE A 18 -8.93 2.44 -4.62
N GLU A 19 -10.15 2.00 -4.32
CA GLU A 19 -10.34 0.95 -3.34
C GLU A 19 -10.07 -0.39 -4.00
N VAL A 20 -9.08 -1.14 -3.46
CA VAL A 20 -8.71 -2.45 -3.99
C VAL A 20 -9.50 -3.54 -3.27
N TYR A 21 -9.58 -3.46 -1.94
CA TYR A 21 -10.28 -4.43 -1.12
C TYR A 21 -10.53 -3.87 0.26
N HIS A 22 -11.68 -4.20 0.86
CA HIS A 22 -11.85 -3.96 2.28
C HIS A 22 -12.87 -4.93 2.87
N ASP A 23 -12.69 -5.26 4.15
CA ASP A 23 -13.66 -5.94 4.97
C ASP A 23 -13.62 -5.33 6.38
N ASP A 24 -14.20 -6.00 7.37
CA ASP A 24 -14.29 -5.45 8.73
C ASP A 24 -12.92 -5.25 9.41
N THR A 25 -11.89 -5.96 8.95
CA THR A 25 -10.58 -5.97 9.62
C THR A 25 -9.43 -5.58 8.69
N PHE A 26 -9.64 -5.57 7.38
CA PHE A 26 -8.57 -5.33 6.43
C PHE A 26 -8.96 -4.29 5.40
N LEU A 27 -8.11 -3.27 5.24
CA LEU A 27 -8.28 -2.22 4.25
C LEU A 27 -7.07 -2.22 3.32
N PHE A 28 -7.34 -2.20 2.01
CA PHE A 28 -6.29 -2.12 1.00
C PHE A 28 -6.77 -1.17 -0.09
N TYR A 29 -6.08 -0.04 -0.25
CA TYR A 29 -6.44 0.95 -1.25
C TYR A 29 -5.19 1.52 -1.93
N ALA A 30 -5.41 2.24 -3.02
CA ALA A 30 -4.35 2.91 -3.75
C ALA A 30 -4.68 4.37 -3.99
N ARG A 31 -3.65 5.21 -4.05
CA ARG A 31 -3.73 6.57 -4.54
C ARG A 31 -2.83 6.66 -5.77
N ALA A 32 -3.35 7.21 -6.84
CA ALA A 32 -2.64 7.23 -8.11
C ALA A 32 -2.73 8.58 -8.81
N ASN A 33 -1.64 8.99 -9.43
CA ASN A 33 -1.65 10.10 -10.38
C ASN A 33 -1.02 9.60 -11.69
N ARG A 34 -0.68 10.53 -12.61
CA ARG A 34 -0.12 10.15 -13.91
C ARG A 34 1.26 9.51 -13.82
N LYS A 35 1.99 9.78 -12.74
CA LYS A 35 3.40 9.39 -12.60
C LYS A 35 3.60 8.14 -11.77
N LYS A 36 2.75 7.94 -10.75
CA LYS A 36 2.98 6.86 -9.79
C LYS A 36 1.68 6.41 -9.11
N ARG A 37 1.75 5.24 -8.53
CA ARG A 37 0.66 4.65 -7.76
C ARG A 37 1.22 4.16 -6.43
N ILE A 38 0.56 4.56 -5.35
CA ILE A 38 0.96 4.18 -4.00
C ILE A 38 -0.16 3.36 -3.38
N TYR A 39 0.19 2.17 -2.89
CA TYR A 39 -0.73 1.26 -2.23
C TYR A 39 -0.54 1.36 -0.72
N VAL A 40 -1.65 1.38 -0.01
CA VAL A 40 -1.67 1.41 1.46
C VAL A 40 -2.52 0.26 1.95
N TYR A 41 -2.04 -0.50 2.93
CA TYR A 41 -2.85 -1.50 3.60
C TYR A 41 -2.83 -1.29 5.10
N GLU A 42 -3.91 -1.74 5.76
CA GLU A 42 -4.03 -1.77 7.20
C GLU A 42 -4.76 -3.06 7.57
N ASN A 43 -4.11 -3.91 8.36
CA ASN A 43 -4.69 -5.16 8.82
C ASN A 43 -4.92 -5.07 10.32
N ASN A 44 -6.16 -4.88 10.72
CA ASN A 44 -6.60 -4.82 12.12
C ASN A 44 -7.12 -6.17 12.62
N GLY A 45 -6.99 -7.21 11.81
CA GLY A 45 -7.43 -8.55 12.16
C GLY A 45 -6.33 -9.42 12.71
N SER A 46 -6.71 -10.56 13.26
CA SER A 46 -5.79 -11.54 13.81
C SER A 46 -5.30 -12.55 12.78
N LYS A 47 -5.74 -12.45 11.54
CA LYS A 47 -5.38 -13.38 10.46
C LYS A 47 -4.35 -12.76 9.53
N ARG A 48 -3.36 -13.58 9.14
CA ARG A 48 -2.41 -13.22 8.09
C ARG A 48 -3.13 -13.20 6.75
N GLN A 49 -2.83 -12.19 5.94
CA GLN A 49 -3.37 -12.06 4.59
C GLN A 49 -2.25 -12.22 3.57
N GLN A 50 -2.58 -12.81 2.42
CA GLN A 50 -1.65 -12.92 1.30
C GLN A 50 -2.26 -12.26 0.07
N ILE A 51 -1.49 -11.39 -0.56
CA ILE A 51 -1.94 -10.60 -1.71
C ILE A 51 -1.00 -10.86 -2.88
N ALA A 52 -1.56 -11.25 -4.03
CA ALA A 52 -0.78 -11.38 -5.26
C ALA A 52 -0.47 -9.99 -5.82
N LEU A 53 0.78 -9.76 -6.18
CA LEU A 53 1.26 -8.49 -6.72
C LEU A 53 1.57 -8.63 -8.22
N ASN A 54 1.12 -7.65 -9.00
CA ASN A 54 1.45 -7.57 -10.43
C ASN A 54 2.49 -6.48 -10.63
N GLY A 55 3.75 -6.89 -10.79
CA GLY A 55 4.84 -5.96 -11.01
C GLY A 55 5.75 -5.82 -9.80
N VAL A 56 6.58 -4.79 -9.83
CA VAL A 56 7.58 -4.53 -8.81
C VAL A 56 7.10 -3.40 -7.91
N PHE A 57 7.13 -3.63 -6.61
CA PHE A 57 6.70 -2.68 -5.59
C PHE A 57 7.85 -2.39 -4.64
N THR A 58 7.96 -1.14 -4.20
CA THR A 58 8.94 -0.72 -3.19
C THR A 58 8.22 -0.41 -1.89
N ASP A 59 8.59 -1.10 -0.81
CA ASP A 59 8.09 -0.80 0.53
C ASP A 59 8.69 0.53 0.98
N LEU A 60 7.85 1.54 1.17
CA LEU A 60 8.31 2.89 1.51
C LEU A 60 8.76 3.02 2.96
N ILE A 61 8.45 2.06 3.81
CA ILE A 61 8.88 2.04 5.21
C ILE A 61 10.27 1.41 5.34
N THR A 62 10.48 0.27 4.68
CA THR A 62 11.74 -0.49 4.81
C THR A 62 12.71 -0.26 3.65
N GLY A 63 12.23 0.23 2.52
CA GLY A 63 13.02 0.38 1.30
C GLY A 63 13.22 -0.91 0.51
N LYS A 64 12.62 -2.00 0.94
CA LYS A 64 12.76 -3.30 0.26
C LYS A 64 11.88 -3.38 -0.97
N THR A 65 12.36 -4.12 -1.97
CA THR A 65 11.61 -4.39 -3.19
C THR A 65 10.80 -5.67 -3.02
N LEU A 66 9.53 -5.62 -3.43
CA LEU A 66 8.61 -6.75 -3.37
C LEU A 66 8.10 -7.07 -4.77
N SER A 67 7.95 -8.37 -5.05
CA SER A 67 7.33 -8.84 -6.30
C SER A 67 6.57 -10.13 -6.03
N GLU A 68 5.64 -10.46 -6.91
CA GLU A 68 4.84 -11.69 -6.90
C GLU A 68 3.83 -11.76 -5.75
N GLN A 69 4.25 -11.66 -4.51
CA GLN A 69 3.37 -11.88 -3.38
C GLN A 69 3.73 -11.01 -2.18
N LEU A 70 2.71 -10.46 -1.54
CA LEU A 70 2.82 -9.73 -0.28
C LEU A 70 2.16 -10.53 0.83
N THR A 71 2.90 -10.79 1.91
CA THR A 71 2.35 -11.36 3.14
C THR A 71 2.11 -10.24 4.13
N VAL A 72 0.84 -10.08 4.54
CA VAL A 72 0.44 -9.06 5.51
C VAL A 72 0.22 -9.72 6.87
N GLU A 73 1.05 -9.37 7.82
CA GLU A 73 0.94 -9.90 9.18
C GLU A 73 -0.27 -9.32 9.91
N PRO A 74 -0.80 -10.01 10.93
CA PRO A 74 -1.88 -9.46 11.76
C PRO A 74 -1.46 -8.16 12.43
N TYR A 75 -2.42 -7.24 12.57
CA TYR A 75 -2.23 -5.96 13.28
C TYR A 75 -1.07 -5.14 12.72
N SER A 76 -0.92 -5.12 11.39
CA SER A 76 0.15 -4.40 10.73
C SER A 76 -0.39 -3.45 9.65
N TYR A 77 0.49 -2.59 9.16
CA TYR A 77 0.18 -1.68 8.06
C TYR A 77 1.39 -1.57 7.14
N GLY A 78 1.17 -1.06 5.93
CA GLY A 78 2.27 -0.84 5.01
C GLY A 78 1.90 0.12 3.90
N ILE A 79 2.94 0.67 3.26
CA ILE A 79 2.82 1.59 2.14
C ILE A 79 3.83 1.18 1.07
N PHE A 80 3.35 0.99 -0.17
CA PHE A 80 4.19 0.53 -1.28
C PHE A 80 4.05 1.46 -2.47
N LEU A 81 5.17 1.73 -3.15
CA LEU A 81 5.20 2.43 -4.41
C LEU A 81 5.29 1.41 -5.54
N LYS A 82 4.36 1.47 -6.49
CA LYS A 82 4.42 0.65 -7.70
C LYS A 82 5.25 1.36 -8.76
N GLU A 83 6.22 0.69 -9.24
CA GLU A 83 7.10 1.19 -10.31
C GLU A 83 6.60 0.79 -11.69
#